data_ba2eeafeb16e24e9d86ef3afcf5449c0
#
_entry.id   ba2eeafeb16e24e9d86ef3afcf5449c0
#
_cell.length_a   1.000
_cell.length_b   1.000
_cell.length_c   1.000
_cell.angle_alpha   90.00
_cell.angle_beta   90.00
_cell.angle_gamma   90.00
#
_symmetry.space_group_name_H-M   'P 1'
#
loop_
_entity.id
_entity.type
_entity.pdbx_description
1 polymer ?
#
loop_
_entity_poly.entity_id
_entity_poly.type
_entity_poly.pdbx_seq_one_letter_code
_entity_poly.pdbx_strand_id
1 'polypeptide(L)'
;GDLGFGLDGGGELVRLFDSIGTLMDTVHYDDSDSWPDLPDGNGPTLELIDPDEDNALGTNWAASEEYGSPGAVNTAFLSQKGQEWIPEKFQVYNNYPNPFNPRTTIHYDLAENGIVNITIYDMIGRQVVILTDDYQLAGYRSIQWNSVNDFGQPVPAGVYLYTVRGKGFSQTRKMLLLK
;
A
#
# COMPACT_ATOMS: atom_id res chain seq x y z
N GLY A 1 -15.65 3.68 6.98
CA GLY A 1 -16.53 4.27 7.99
C GLY A 1 -15.67 4.98 9.01
N ASP A 2 -16.11 6.12 9.45
CA ASP A 2 -15.50 6.83 10.57
C ASP A 2 -15.62 5.95 11.82
N LEU A 3 -14.50 5.61 12.45
CA LEU A 3 -14.46 4.78 13.64
C LEU A 3 -14.99 5.53 14.89
N GLY A 4 -15.30 6.83 14.76
CA GLY A 4 -15.86 7.65 15.83
C GLY A 4 -14.87 7.96 16.97
N PHE A 5 -13.58 7.70 16.79
CA PHE A 5 -12.50 8.16 17.66
C PHE A 5 -11.31 8.62 16.80
N GLY A 6 -10.59 9.62 17.28
CA GLY A 6 -9.30 10.05 16.75
C GLY A 6 -8.21 9.72 17.75
N LEU A 7 -7.00 9.53 17.27
CA LEU A 7 -5.82 9.48 18.13
C LEU A 7 -5.49 10.90 18.60
N ASP A 8 -5.01 11.03 19.86
CA ASP A 8 -4.63 12.32 20.43
C ASP A 8 -3.33 12.81 19.78
N GLY A 9 -3.28 14.06 19.28
CA GLY A 9 -2.08 14.64 18.70
C GLY A 9 -0.93 14.80 19.69
N GLY A 10 -1.21 14.91 20.99
CA GLY A 10 -0.20 15.05 22.05
C GLY A 10 0.32 13.72 22.62
N GLY A 11 0.02 12.61 21.97
CA GLY A 11 0.48 11.28 22.37
C GLY A 11 -0.58 10.43 23.07
N GLU A 12 -0.58 9.15 22.81
CA GLU A 12 -1.54 8.19 23.33
C GLU A 12 -0.95 6.76 23.42
N LEU A 13 -1.56 5.95 24.28
CA LEU A 13 -1.23 4.54 24.41
C LEU A 13 -2.11 3.67 23.48
N VAL A 14 -1.52 3.14 22.43
CA VAL A 14 -2.15 2.19 21.51
C VAL A 14 -1.83 0.76 21.93
N ARG A 15 -2.84 -0.11 22.01
CA ARG A 15 -2.69 -1.51 22.41
C ARG A 15 -3.37 -2.43 21.41
N LEU A 16 -2.68 -3.50 21.05
CA LEU A 16 -3.19 -4.57 20.23
C LEU A 16 -3.46 -5.81 21.09
N PHE A 17 -4.66 -6.34 20.99
CA PHE A 17 -5.08 -7.56 21.68
C PHE A 17 -5.44 -8.64 20.65
N ASP A 18 -5.23 -9.91 21.02
CA ASP A 18 -5.73 -11.03 20.24
C ASP A 18 -7.26 -11.20 20.42
N SER A 19 -7.83 -12.18 19.71
CA SER A 19 -9.28 -12.46 19.74
C SER A 19 -9.82 -12.97 21.07
N ILE A 20 -8.95 -13.33 22.03
CA ILE A 20 -9.30 -13.78 23.37
C ILE A 20 -8.92 -12.75 24.47
N GLY A 21 -8.47 -11.58 24.07
CA GLY A 21 -8.17 -10.46 24.96
C GLY A 21 -6.76 -10.45 25.57
N THR A 22 -5.82 -11.23 25.01
CA THR A 22 -4.41 -11.20 25.41
C THR A 22 -3.72 -9.99 24.77
N LEU A 23 -2.99 -9.19 25.56
CA LEU A 23 -2.19 -8.09 25.02
C LEU A 23 -1.04 -8.65 24.18
N MET A 24 -1.04 -8.30 22.90
CA MET A 24 -0.05 -8.74 21.91
C MET A 24 1.04 -7.71 21.71
N ASP A 25 0.67 -6.42 21.73
CA ASP A 25 1.60 -5.34 21.49
C ASP A 25 1.09 -4.03 22.10
N THR A 26 2.01 -3.11 22.36
CA THR A 26 1.70 -1.79 22.92
C THR A 26 2.71 -0.75 22.46
N VAL A 27 2.22 0.41 22.02
CA VAL A 27 3.03 1.57 21.67
C VAL A 27 2.48 2.79 22.39
N HIS A 28 3.33 3.49 23.09
CA HIS A 28 3.03 4.81 23.63
C HIS A 28 3.74 5.84 22.76
N TYR A 29 3.05 6.34 21.76
CA TYR A 29 3.59 7.40 20.91
C TYR A 29 3.40 8.78 21.57
N ASP A 30 4.22 9.74 21.14
CA ASP A 30 4.25 11.10 21.63
C ASP A 30 4.51 12.05 20.45
N ASP A 31 4.31 13.35 20.62
CA ASP A 31 4.66 14.41 19.66
C ASP A 31 5.96 15.14 20.06
N SER A 32 6.69 14.62 21.03
CA SER A 32 7.88 15.24 21.64
C SER A 32 9.11 14.32 21.60
N ASP A 33 10.26 14.87 21.95
CA ASP A 33 11.56 14.21 22.10
C ASP A 33 12.06 13.51 20.82
N SER A 34 11.98 12.18 20.77
CA SER A 34 12.50 11.35 19.68
C SER A 34 11.46 10.94 18.64
N TRP A 35 10.21 11.37 18.83
CA TRP A 35 9.13 11.05 17.90
C TRP A 35 9.07 12.03 16.73
N PRO A 36 8.70 11.58 15.50
CA PRO A 36 8.59 12.46 14.34
C PRO A 36 7.40 13.44 14.45
N ASP A 37 7.65 14.73 14.26
CA ASP A 37 6.64 15.82 14.38
C ASP A 37 5.70 15.89 13.16
N LEU A 38 6.16 15.47 11.96
CA LEU A 38 5.41 15.64 10.71
C LEU A 38 4.07 14.90 10.65
N PRO A 39 3.89 13.71 11.27
CA PRO A 39 2.60 13.02 11.28
C PRO A 39 1.49 13.74 12.05
N ASP A 40 1.80 14.71 12.90
CA ASP A 40 0.81 15.44 13.67
C ASP A 40 -0.01 16.41 12.80
N GLY A 41 -1.09 15.89 12.21
CA GLY A 41 -2.07 16.67 11.44
C GLY A 41 -1.60 17.20 10.08
N ASN A 42 -0.37 16.90 9.65
CA ASN A 42 0.23 17.44 8.42
C ASN A 42 0.13 16.51 7.20
N GLY A 43 -0.56 15.39 7.32
CA GLY A 43 -0.82 14.45 6.22
C GLY A 43 0.00 13.17 6.24
N PRO A 44 1.34 13.18 6.48
CA PRO A 44 2.09 11.95 6.66
C PRO A 44 1.56 11.08 7.79
N THR A 45 1.77 9.78 7.70
CA THR A 45 1.48 8.84 8.78
C THR A 45 2.77 8.49 9.52
N LEU A 46 2.65 8.09 10.78
CA LEU A 46 3.76 7.55 11.55
C LEU A 46 3.99 6.09 11.12
N GLU A 47 5.19 5.77 10.67
CA GLU A 47 5.57 4.45 10.19
C GLU A 47 6.77 3.90 10.97
N LEU A 48 6.67 2.64 11.43
CA LEU A 48 7.83 1.93 12.00
C LEU A 48 8.86 1.69 10.89
N ILE A 49 10.10 2.13 11.11
CA ILE A 49 11.17 2.08 10.11
C ILE A 49 11.53 0.62 9.77
N ASP A 50 11.73 -0.20 10.80
CA ASP A 50 12.04 -1.62 10.63
C ASP A 50 11.10 -2.44 11.55
N PRO A 51 10.32 -3.39 11.03
CA PRO A 51 9.37 -4.16 11.84
C PRO A 51 10.04 -5.08 12.87
N ASP A 52 11.34 -5.32 12.75
CA ASP A 52 12.12 -6.13 13.70
C ASP A 52 12.71 -5.30 14.86
N GLU A 53 12.59 -3.96 14.81
CA GLU A 53 13.07 -3.05 15.85
C GLU A 53 12.01 -2.81 16.94
N ASP A 54 12.47 -2.35 18.12
CA ASP A 54 11.60 -2.03 19.25
C ASP A 54 10.68 -0.85 18.93
N ASN A 55 9.40 -1.11 18.79
CA ASN A 55 8.37 -0.11 18.49
C ASN A 55 8.05 0.84 19.66
N ALA A 56 8.60 0.62 20.84
CA ALA A 56 8.46 1.53 21.98
C ALA A 56 9.38 2.76 21.89
N LEU A 57 10.37 2.74 20.98
CA LEU A 57 11.33 3.81 20.80
C LEU A 57 10.94 4.73 19.65
N GLY A 58 10.70 6.00 19.91
CA GLY A 58 10.35 7.00 18.89
C GLY A 58 11.41 7.13 17.76
N THR A 59 12.69 6.85 18.06
CA THR A 59 13.78 6.82 17.06
C THR A 59 13.63 5.74 16.01
N ASN A 60 12.79 4.72 16.24
CA ASN A 60 12.51 3.64 15.30
C ASN A 60 11.31 3.95 14.40
N TRP A 61 10.72 5.14 14.55
CA TRP A 61 9.61 5.62 13.75
C TRP A 61 10.02 6.79 12.87
N ALA A 62 9.35 6.95 11.75
CA ALA A 62 9.52 8.08 10.85
C ALA A 62 8.18 8.49 10.22
N ALA A 63 8.14 9.70 9.68
CA ALA A 63 7.03 10.14 8.86
C ALA A 63 7.06 9.42 7.50
N SER A 64 5.90 8.97 7.03
CA SER A 64 5.76 8.41 5.69
C SER A 64 5.99 9.46 4.59
N GLU A 65 6.20 8.99 3.36
CA GLU A 65 5.97 9.82 2.19
C GLU A 65 4.46 9.91 1.95
N GLU A 66 3.94 11.13 1.75
CA GLU A 66 2.50 11.41 1.54
C GLU A 66 1.60 10.89 2.69
N TYR A 67 0.65 10.01 2.38
CA TYR A 67 -0.41 9.55 3.30
C TYR A 67 -0.21 8.10 3.77
N GLY A 68 1.03 7.65 3.85
CA GLY A 68 1.38 6.30 4.28
C GLY A 68 1.33 5.24 3.19
N SER A 69 1.67 4.01 3.58
CA SER A 69 1.83 2.87 2.67
C SER A 69 0.95 1.66 3.04
N PRO A 70 -0.39 1.81 3.17
CA PRO A 70 -1.25 0.72 3.62
C PRO A 70 -1.18 -0.49 2.67
N GLY A 71 -0.85 -1.65 3.22
CA GLY A 71 -0.74 -2.90 2.45
C GLY A 71 0.54 -3.04 1.63
N ALA A 72 1.52 -2.15 1.83
CA ALA A 72 2.85 -2.19 1.23
C ALA A 72 3.94 -2.10 2.31
N VAL A 73 5.19 -2.18 1.89
CA VAL A 73 6.32 -1.91 2.79
C VAL A 73 6.36 -0.43 3.13
N ASN A 74 6.61 -0.10 4.40
CA ASN A 74 6.68 1.28 4.87
C ASN A 74 7.71 2.10 4.08
N THR A 75 7.32 3.30 3.65
CA THR A 75 8.21 4.19 2.91
C THR A 75 9.39 4.65 3.76
N ALA A 76 9.18 4.80 5.07
CA ALA A 76 10.22 5.11 6.05
C ALA A 76 11.32 4.03 6.09
N PHE A 77 10.96 2.75 6.02
CA PHE A 77 11.89 1.63 5.92
C PHE A 77 12.73 1.68 4.63
N LEU A 78 12.09 2.02 3.51
CA LEU A 78 12.76 2.11 2.20
C LEU A 78 13.76 3.28 2.14
N SER A 79 13.44 4.41 2.78
CA SER A 79 14.27 5.62 2.72
C SER A 79 15.54 5.56 3.58
N GLN A 80 15.50 4.90 4.74
CA GLN A 80 16.65 4.84 5.66
C GLN A 80 17.77 3.91 5.20
N LYS A 81 17.46 2.86 4.46
CA LYS A 81 18.50 1.88 4.07
C LYS A 81 19.37 2.32 2.90
N GLY A 82 19.11 3.48 2.26
CA GLY A 82 19.99 4.06 1.24
C GLY A 82 20.38 3.12 0.09
N GLN A 83 19.85 1.91 0.10
CA GLN A 83 19.90 0.92 -0.96
C GLN A 83 18.51 0.85 -1.56
N GLU A 84 18.43 0.96 -2.88
CA GLU A 84 17.26 0.48 -3.61
C GLU A 84 17.04 -0.98 -3.20
N TRP A 85 16.10 -1.21 -2.28
CA TRP A 85 15.69 -2.56 -1.93
C TRP A 85 15.02 -3.16 -3.15
N ILE A 86 15.80 -3.94 -3.86
CA ILE A 86 15.30 -4.72 -4.98
C ILE A 86 14.65 -5.96 -4.37
N PRO A 87 13.36 -6.17 -4.57
CA PRO A 87 12.70 -7.39 -4.12
C PRO A 87 13.41 -8.63 -4.65
N GLU A 88 13.55 -9.66 -3.84
CA GLU A 88 14.21 -10.92 -4.25
C GLU A 88 13.42 -11.67 -5.34
N LYS A 89 12.11 -11.43 -5.40
CA LYS A 89 11.21 -12.11 -6.35
C LYS A 89 10.08 -11.17 -6.78
N PHE A 90 9.56 -11.43 -7.97
CA PHE A 90 8.34 -10.80 -8.42
C PHE A 90 7.14 -11.22 -7.57
N GLN A 91 6.33 -10.25 -7.15
CA GLN A 91 5.10 -10.48 -6.42
C GLN A 91 4.04 -9.45 -6.78
N VAL A 92 2.76 -9.87 -6.84
CA VAL A 92 1.61 -8.97 -6.97
C VAL A 92 0.76 -9.13 -5.73
N TYR A 93 0.38 -8.02 -5.11
CA TYR A 93 -0.46 -8.00 -3.92
C TYR A 93 -1.93 -7.86 -4.28
N ASN A 94 -2.81 -8.12 -3.32
CA ASN A 94 -4.22 -7.77 -3.47
C ASN A 94 -4.35 -6.25 -3.56
N ASN A 95 -5.20 -5.79 -4.47
CA ASN A 95 -5.51 -4.36 -4.56
C ASN A 95 -6.17 -3.86 -3.26
N TYR A 96 -5.88 -2.64 -2.90
CA TYR A 96 -6.46 -2.00 -1.72
C TYR A 96 -6.97 -0.60 -2.05
N PRO A 97 -8.17 -0.24 -1.57
CA PRO A 97 -9.16 -1.12 -0.92
C PRO A 97 -9.74 -2.19 -1.87
N ASN A 98 -10.26 -3.28 -1.32
CA ASN A 98 -11.02 -4.31 -2.04
C ASN A 98 -12.06 -4.95 -1.09
N PRO A 99 -13.39 -4.74 -1.26
CA PRO A 99 -14.03 -3.97 -2.32
C PRO A 99 -13.69 -2.48 -2.33
N PHE A 100 -13.84 -1.80 -3.50
CA PHE A 100 -13.47 -0.39 -3.67
C PHE A 100 -14.55 0.44 -4.39
N ASN A 101 -14.49 1.79 -4.23
CA ASN A 101 -15.38 2.76 -4.88
C ASN A 101 -14.75 4.17 -4.90
N PRO A 102 -14.50 4.78 -6.02
CA PRO A 102 -14.25 4.17 -7.34
C PRO A 102 -12.76 3.82 -7.55
N ARG A 103 -11.90 4.03 -6.54
CA ARG A 103 -10.43 3.96 -6.65
C ARG A 103 -9.88 2.77 -5.89
N THR A 104 -8.84 2.17 -6.47
CA THR A 104 -8.04 1.14 -5.81
C THR A 104 -6.60 1.21 -6.29
N THR A 105 -5.68 0.78 -5.45
CA THR A 105 -4.25 0.70 -5.76
C THR A 105 -3.82 -0.75 -5.86
N ILE A 106 -3.05 -1.06 -6.88
CA ILE A 106 -2.40 -2.36 -7.10
C ILE A 106 -0.93 -2.18 -6.74
N HIS A 107 -0.45 -2.95 -5.78
CA HIS A 107 0.96 -3.01 -5.38
C HIS A 107 1.62 -4.24 -6.00
N TYR A 108 2.86 -4.10 -6.42
CA TYR A 108 3.66 -5.19 -6.99
C TYR A 108 5.15 -4.94 -6.81
N ASP A 109 5.90 -6.03 -6.71
CA ASP A 109 7.34 -6.03 -6.54
C ASP A 109 8.02 -6.46 -7.83
N LEU A 110 9.07 -5.75 -8.22
CA LEU A 110 9.89 -6.07 -9.39
C LEU A 110 11.31 -6.43 -8.94
N ALA A 111 11.69 -7.69 -9.11
CA ALA A 111 13.02 -8.17 -8.78
C ALA A 111 14.09 -7.76 -9.79
N GLU A 112 13.71 -7.41 -11.01
CA GLU A 112 14.61 -6.96 -12.08
C GLU A 112 13.96 -5.88 -12.93
N ASN A 113 14.79 -5.08 -13.57
CA ASN A 113 14.34 -4.05 -14.52
C ASN A 113 13.70 -4.69 -15.75
N GLY A 114 12.62 -4.12 -16.27
CA GLY A 114 11.97 -4.64 -17.46
C GLY A 114 10.69 -3.93 -17.87
N ILE A 115 10.12 -4.36 -18.98
CA ILE A 115 8.79 -3.90 -19.41
C ILE A 115 7.75 -4.57 -18.53
N VAL A 116 6.87 -3.76 -17.95
CA VAL A 116 5.74 -4.21 -17.12
C VAL A 116 4.45 -3.78 -17.79
N ASN A 117 3.59 -4.76 -18.07
CA ASN A 117 2.23 -4.54 -18.56
C ASN A 117 1.24 -4.85 -17.44
N ILE A 118 0.35 -3.91 -17.15
CA ILE A 118 -0.76 -4.09 -16.20
C ILE A 118 -2.06 -3.79 -16.94
N THR A 119 -2.87 -4.82 -17.08
CA THR A 119 -4.13 -4.75 -17.83
C THR A 119 -5.30 -5.21 -16.98
N ILE A 120 -6.39 -4.46 -17.03
CA ILE A 120 -7.67 -4.79 -16.38
C ILE A 120 -8.57 -5.49 -17.41
N TYR A 121 -9.24 -6.55 -16.95
CA TYR A 121 -10.20 -7.34 -17.74
C TYR A 121 -11.54 -7.44 -17.02
N ASP A 122 -12.60 -7.58 -17.79
CA ASP A 122 -13.90 -7.99 -17.24
C ASP A 122 -13.97 -9.53 -17.05
N MET A 123 -15.08 -10.00 -16.48
CA MET A 123 -15.28 -11.43 -16.17
C MET A 123 -15.37 -12.36 -17.40
N ILE A 124 -15.55 -11.81 -18.59
CA ILE A 124 -15.55 -12.60 -19.83
C ILE A 124 -14.22 -12.48 -20.59
N GLY A 125 -13.21 -11.86 -19.96
CA GLY A 125 -11.85 -11.76 -20.47
C GLY A 125 -11.62 -10.64 -21.49
N ARG A 126 -12.56 -9.70 -21.65
CA ARG A 126 -12.37 -8.52 -22.49
C ARG A 126 -11.51 -7.49 -21.76
N GLN A 127 -10.53 -6.93 -22.48
CA GLN A 127 -9.73 -5.82 -21.98
C GLN A 127 -10.63 -4.61 -21.70
N VAL A 128 -10.45 -4.02 -20.52
CA VAL A 128 -11.13 -2.80 -20.05
C VAL A 128 -10.20 -1.61 -20.18
N VAL A 129 -8.97 -1.74 -19.68
CA VAL A 129 -7.94 -0.69 -19.74
C VAL A 129 -6.54 -1.28 -19.56
N ILE A 130 -5.56 -0.68 -20.22
CA ILE A 130 -4.13 -0.89 -19.93
C ILE A 130 -3.71 0.25 -19.00
N LEU A 131 -3.33 -0.08 -17.77
CA LEU A 131 -2.86 0.91 -16.79
C LEU A 131 -1.43 1.35 -17.06
N THR A 132 -0.58 0.42 -17.50
CA THR A 132 0.80 0.69 -17.93
C THR A 132 1.30 -0.38 -18.88
N ASP A 133 2.20 -0.02 -19.78
CA ASP A 133 2.96 -0.91 -20.66
C ASP A 133 4.32 -0.25 -20.92
N ASP A 134 5.10 -0.07 -19.84
CA ASP A 134 6.32 0.73 -19.84
C ASP A 134 7.50 -0.02 -19.22
N TYR A 135 8.70 0.44 -19.54
CA TYR A 135 9.92 -0.01 -18.88
C TYR A 135 10.00 0.56 -17.47
N GLN A 136 10.16 -0.31 -16.48
CA GLN A 136 10.27 0.03 -15.08
C GLN A 136 11.55 -0.52 -14.47
N LEU A 137 12.11 0.21 -13.52
CA LEU A 137 13.23 -0.25 -12.72
C LEU A 137 12.73 -1.23 -11.65
N ALA A 138 13.59 -2.15 -11.23
CA ALA A 138 13.36 -3.02 -10.09
C ALA A 138 12.98 -2.21 -8.84
N GLY A 139 12.24 -2.79 -7.93
CA GLY A 139 11.78 -2.14 -6.69
C GLY A 139 10.31 -2.40 -6.41
N TYR A 140 9.83 -1.79 -5.32
CA TYR A 140 8.43 -1.79 -4.91
C TYR A 140 7.66 -0.76 -5.72
N ARG A 141 6.52 -1.16 -6.30
CA ARG A 141 5.76 -0.34 -7.25
C ARG A 141 4.28 -0.36 -6.92
N SER A 142 3.61 0.71 -7.30
CA SER A 142 2.14 0.77 -7.21
C SER A 142 1.55 1.49 -8.41
N ILE A 143 0.28 1.18 -8.72
CA ILE A 143 -0.49 1.88 -9.73
C ILE A 143 -1.94 1.96 -9.32
N GLN A 144 -2.56 3.10 -9.55
CA GLN A 144 -3.96 3.33 -9.18
C GLN A 144 -4.89 3.13 -10.39
N TRP A 145 -6.04 2.52 -10.15
CA TRP A 145 -7.16 2.46 -11.10
C TRP A 145 -8.37 3.21 -10.57
N ASN A 146 -8.95 4.08 -11.40
CA ASN A 146 -10.08 4.96 -11.07
C ASN A 146 -11.41 4.45 -11.65
N SER A 147 -11.55 3.15 -11.92
CA SER A 147 -12.76 2.53 -12.50
C SER A 147 -13.18 3.10 -13.86
N VAL A 148 -12.23 3.43 -14.70
CA VAL A 148 -12.48 3.90 -16.08
C VAL A 148 -11.86 2.95 -17.09
N ASN A 149 -12.44 2.92 -18.31
CA ASN A 149 -11.89 2.18 -19.44
C ASN A 149 -10.85 3.02 -20.21
N ASP A 150 -10.28 2.46 -21.30
CA ASP A 150 -9.31 3.14 -22.17
C ASP A 150 -9.82 4.47 -22.78
N PHE A 151 -11.14 4.70 -22.79
CA PHE A 151 -11.76 5.93 -23.27
C PHE A 151 -12.07 6.93 -22.15
N GLY A 152 -11.64 6.67 -20.92
CA GLY A 152 -11.93 7.48 -19.74
C GLY A 152 -13.37 7.38 -19.25
N GLN A 153 -14.16 6.43 -19.74
CA GLN A 153 -15.56 6.26 -19.34
C GLN A 153 -15.65 5.34 -18.11
N PRO A 154 -16.49 5.70 -17.10
CA PRO A 154 -16.72 4.87 -15.94
C PRO A 154 -17.24 3.48 -16.34
N VAL A 155 -16.72 2.45 -15.67
CA VAL A 155 -17.19 1.08 -15.87
C VAL A 155 -18.23 0.66 -14.83
N PRO A 156 -19.11 -0.32 -15.12
CA PRO A 156 -20.14 -0.78 -14.17
C PRO A 156 -19.54 -1.40 -12.91
N ALA A 157 -20.29 -1.37 -11.81
CA ALA A 157 -19.98 -2.18 -10.63
C ALA A 157 -19.92 -3.67 -10.99
N GLY A 158 -19.01 -4.39 -10.38
CA GLY A 158 -18.81 -5.81 -10.67
C GLY A 158 -17.42 -6.31 -10.34
N VAL A 159 -17.18 -7.57 -10.70
CA VAL A 159 -15.88 -8.21 -10.54
C VAL A 159 -15.03 -7.94 -11.78
N TYR A 160 -13.77 -7.55 -11.53
CA TYR A 160 -12.75 -7.35 -12.53
C TYR A 160 -11.51 -8.19 -12.21
N LEU A 161 -10.73 -8.48 -13.23
CA LEU A 161 -9.43 -9.13 -13.10
C LEU A 161 -8.34 -8.13 -13.49
N TYR A 162 -7.26 -8.10 -12.77
CA TYR A 162 -6.04 -7.42 -13.22
C TYR A 162 -4.92 -8.43 -13.39
N THR A 163 -4.18 -8.26 -14.47
CA THR A 163 -3.00 -9.08 -14.78
C THR A 163 -1.79 -8.18 -14.82
N VAL A 164 -0.77 -8.54 -14.04
CA VAL A 164 0.56 -7.93 -14.10
C VAL A 164 1.49 -8.90 -14.80
N ARG A 165 2.13 -8.43 -15.88
CA ARG A 165 3.06 -9.20 -16.70
C ARG A 165 4.38 -8.48 -16.79
N GLY A 166 5.47 -9.23 -16.76
CA GLY A 166 6.82 -8.77 -17.00
C GLY A 166 7.68 -9.89 -17.57
N LYS A 167 8.98 -9.68 -17.66
CA LYS A 167 9.91 -10.67 -18.18
C LYS A 167 9.89 -11.94 -17.31
N GLY A 168 9.41 -13.04 -17.88
CA GLY A 168 9.39 -14.35 -17.21
C GLY A 168 8.30 -14.57 -16.18
N PHE A 169 7.40 -13.60 -15.95
CA PHE A 169 6.30 -13.75 -15.00
C PHE A 169 4.96 -13.21 -15.50
N SER A 170 3.88 -13.76 -14.95
CA SER A 170 2.52 -13.26 -15.13
C SER A 170 1.68 -13.66 -13.92
N GLN A 171 0.99 -12.72 -13.32
CA GLN A 171 0.09 -13.00 -12.21
C GLN A 171 -1.23 -12.26 -12.39
N THR A 172 -2.34 -12.96 -12.16
CA THR A 172 -3.71 -12.42 -12.26
C THR A 172 -4.39 -12.49 -10.91
N ARG A 173 -5.10 -11.43 -10.55
CA ARG A 173 -5.92 -11.34 -9.34
C ARG A 173 -7.28 -10.75 -9.64
N LYS A 174 -8.22 -10.94 -8.72
CA LYS A 174 -9.58 -10.40 -8.82
C LYS A 174 -9.79 -9.22 -7.87
N MET A 175 -10.68 -8.31 -8.28
CA MET A 175 -11.11 -7.17 -7.48
C MET A 175 -12.60 -6.91 -7.65
N LEU A 176 -13.21 -6.28 -6.65
CA LEU A 176 -14.65 -6.00 -6.62
C LEU A 176 -14.89 -4.49 -6.56
N LEU A 177 -15.44 -3.94 -7.65
CA LEU A 177 -15.89 -2.56 -7.72
C LEU A 177 -17.32 -2.45 -7.19
N LEU A 178 -17.54 -1.62 -6.20
CA LEU A 178 -18.85 -1.20 -5.72
C LEU A 178 -19.34 0.04 -6.48
N LYS A 179 -20.62 0.36 -6.32
CA LYS A 179 -21.21 1.55 -6.94
C LYS A 179 -21.44 2.63 -5.91
#